data_c4110159576c81317d50207ef9762939
#
_entry.id   c4110159576c81317d50207ef9762939
#
_cell.length_a   1.000
_cell.length_b   1.000
_cell.length_c   1.000
_cell.angle_alpha   90.00
_cell.angle_beta   90.00
_cell.angle_gamma   90.00
#
_symmetry.space_group_name_H-M   'P 1'
#
loop_
_entity.id
_entity.type
_entity.pdbx_description
1 polymer ?
#
loop_
_entity_poly.entity_id
_entity_poly.type
_entity_poly.pdbx_seq_one_letter_code
_entity_poly.pdbx_strand_id
1 'polypeptide(L)'
;MGSSPPHPEFGRPVEVSRIGPSGLSLAIEADPAERERLARRLGLGELRRLHADLALQPRGAGIALTATWTAEVVQDCVVTLDPVVSELGDTFELAYGPAAEAEAAAEIELDLDVADPPEPIEGGRIDVGEAVVEQLALAIDPYPRKPGVEFVPPADETEMQENPFAALGGLKGRR
;
A
#
# COMPACT_ATOMS: atom_id res chain seq x y z
N MET A 1 -6.01 -21.72 22.23
CA MET A 1 -5.11 -21.94 21.09
C MET A 1 -4.84 -20.56 20.48
N GLY A 2 -3.73 -19.92 20.91
CA GLY A 2 -3.33 -18.61 20.38
C GLY A 2 -2.77 -18.80 18.99
N SER A 3 -3.47 -18.30 17.98
CA SER A 3 -2.91 -18.16 16.64
C SER A 3 -1.76 -17.17 16.73
N SER A 4 -0.53 -17.62 16.49
CA SER A 4 0.58 -16.70 16.24
C SER A 4 0.16 -15.78 15.11
N PRO A 5 0.45 -14.47 15.19
CA PRO A 5 0.19 -13.57 14.07
C PRO A 5 0.87 -14.14 12.81
N PRO A 6 0.22 -14.08 11.66
CA PRO A 6 0.83 -14.55 10.42
C PRO A 6 2.16 -13.81 10.23
N HIS A 7 3.22 -14.57 9.93
CA HIS A 7 4.50 -13.97 9.56
C HIS A 7 4.25 -13.09 8.32
N PRO A 8 4.74 -11.85 8.33
CA PRO A 8 4.62 -10.98 7.16
C PRO A 8 5.25 -11.66 5.94
N GLU A 9 4.61 -11.52 4.78
CA GLU A 9 5.03 -12.15 3.52
C GLU A 9 6.42 -11.71 3.07
N PHE A 10 6.83 -10.51 3.48
CA PHE A 10 8.13 -9.89 3.19
C PHE A 10 8.73 -9.24 4.43
N GLY A 11 8.71 -9.92 5.57
CA GLY A 11 9.26 -9.39 6.84
C GLY A 11 10.76 -9.19 6.78
N ARG A 12 11.22 -7.98 7.15
CA ARG A 12 12.65 -7.61 7.29
C ARG A 12 12.84 -6.83 8.60
N PRO A 13 12.68 -7.50 9.75
CA PRO A 13 12.80 -6.83 11.04
C PRO A 13 14.23 -6.39 11.31
N VAL A 14 14.40 -5.10 11.59
CA VAL A 14 15.65 -4.48 12.01
C VAL A 14 15.57 -4.17 13.51
N GLU A 15 16.50 -4.69 14.30
CA GLU A 15 16.59 -4.35 15.72
C GLU A 15 17.14 -2.91 15.87
N VAL A 16 16.44 -2.06 16.60
CA VAL A 16 16.85 -0.67 16.85
C VAL A 16 18.24 -0.58 17.49
N SER A 17 18.58 -1.55 18.36
CA SER A 17 19.90 -1.64 18.98
C SER A 17 21.06 -1.82 18.00
N ARG A 18 20.78 -2.27 16.76
CA ARG A 18 21.79 -2.43 15.70
C ARG A 18 22.01 -1.15 14.89
N ILE A 19 21.15 -0.14 15.07
CA ILE A 19 21.27 1.15 14.38
C ILE A 19 22.27 1.99 15.18
N GLY A 20 23.49 2.12 14.66
CA GLY A 20 24.54 2.91 15.31
C GLY A 20 24.32 4.42 15.15
N PRO A 21 25.18 5.24 15.76
CA PRO A 21 25.09 6.73 15.65
C PRO A 21 25.22 7.24 14.21
N SER A 22 25.88 6.48 13.34
CA SER A 22 26.02 6.79 11.89
C SER A 22 24.85 6.27 11.05
N GLY A 23 23.85 5.66 11.68
CA GLY A 23 22.75 5.00 10.98
C GLY A 23 23.10 3.59 10.50
N LEU A 24 22.16 3.01 9.76
CA LEU A 24 22.27 1.70 9.11
C LEU A 24 21.69 1.82 7.70
N SER A 25 22.45 1.40 6.67
CA SER A 25 21.95 1.27 5.31
C SER A 25 21.91 -0.19 4.91
N LEU A 26 20.85 -0.58 4.20
CA LEU A 26 20.66 -1.95 3.70
C LEU A 26 19.84 -1.93 2.42
N ALA A 27 20.03 -2.97 1.60
CA ALA A 27 19.18 -3.24 0.45
C ALA A 27 18.39 -4.53 0.73
N ILE A 28 17.13 -4.56 0.29
CA ILE A 28 16.26 -5.73 0.40
C ILE A 28 15.65 -6.03 -0.95
N GLU A 29 15.45 -7.32 -1.22
CA GLU A 29 14.81 -7.81 -2.43
C GLU A 29 13.88 -8.97 -2.08
N ALA A 30 12.71 -9.02 -2.71
CA ALA A 30 11.76 -10.10 -2.53
C ALA A 30 12.17 -11.33 -3.36
N ASP A 31 12.29 -12.47 -2.70
CA ASP A 31 12.51 -13.74 -3.36
C ASP A 31 11.26 -14.22 -4.14
N PRO A 32 11.37 -15.24 -5.02
CA PRO A 32 10.24 -15.71 -5.81
C PRO A 32 9.03 -16.14 -4.99
N ALA A 33 9.24 -16.79 -3.84
CA ALA A 33 8.16 -17.25 -2.97
C ALA A 33 7.49 -16.08 -2.22
N GLU A 34 8.26 -15.08 -1.81
CA GLU A 34 7.78 -13.84 -1.23
C GLU A 34 6.93 -13.06 -2.23
N ARG A 35 7.42 -12.89 -3.47
CA ARG A 35 6.68 -12.22 -4.55
C ARG A 35 5.34 -12.90 -4.84
N GLU A 36 5.28 -14.23 -4.86
CA GLU A 36 4.03 -14.97 -5.04
C GLU A 36 3.02 -14.71 -3.90
N ARG A 37 3.49 -14.67 -2.64
CA ARG A 37 2.63 -14.36 -1.50
C ARG A 37 2.14 -12.91 -1.52
N LEU A 38 3.03 -11.97 -1.83
CA LEU A 38 2.69 -10.55 -1.97
C LEU A 38 1.71 -10.31 -3.12
N ALA A 39 1.89 -10.94 -4.29
CA ALA A 39 0.96 -10.83 -5.40
C ALA A 39 -0.45 -11.26 -4.99
N ARG A 40 -0.58 -12.37 -4.25
CA ARG A 40 -1.88 -12.84 -3.73
C ARG A 40 -2.47 -11.86 -2.72
N ARG A 41 -1.68 -11.33 -1.78
CA ARG A 41 -2.14 -10.36 -0.78
C ARG A 41 -2.63 -9.06 -1.44
N LEU A 42 -1.91 -8.57 -2.45
CA LEU A 42 -2.17 -7.31 -3.12
C LEU A 42 -3.15 -7.42 -4.31
N GLY A 43 -3.64 -8.63 -4.62
CA GLY A 43 -4.56 -8.86 -5.74
C GLY A 43 -3.94 -8.64 -7.12
N LEU A 44 -2.63 -8.82 -7.25
CA LEU A 44 -1.89 -8.71 -8.50
C LEU A 44 -1.92 -10.03 -9.28
N GLY A 45 -1.90 -9.96 -10.59
CA GLY A 45 -1.66 -11.14 -11.44
C GLY A 45 -0.26 -11.70 -11.22
N GLU A 46 0.75 -10.82 -11.10
CA GLU A 46 2.14 -11.19 -10.81
C GLU A 46 2.89 -10.00 -10.16
N LEU A 47 3.82 -10.29 -9.26
CA LEU A 47 4.85 -9.36 -8.79
C LEU A 47 6.20 -9.89 -9.29
N ARG A 48 6.76 -9.29 -10.34
CA ARG A 48 7.98 -9.76 -10.99
C ARG A 48 9.24 -9.34 -10.27
N ARG A 49 9.21 -8.15 -9.67
CA ARG A 49 10.32 -7.58 -8.92
C ARG A 49 9.79 -6.71 -7.78
N LEU A 50 10.48 -6.75 -6.66
CA LEU A 50 10.36 -5.76 -5.58
C LEU A 50 11.75 -5.62 -4.95
N HIS A 51 12.30 -4.42 -5.01
CA HIS A 51 13.60 -4.06 -4.45
C HIS A 51 13.50 -2.74 -3.73
N ALA A 52 14.26 -2.56 -2.64
CA ALA A 52 14.38 -1.28 -1.95
C ALA A 52 15.77 -1.09 -1.34
N ASP A 53 16.27 0.13 -1.45
CA ASP A 53 17.41 0.66 -0.73
C ASP A 53 16.93 1.51 0.43
N LEU A 54 17.40 1.21 1.65
CA LEU A 54 16.91 1.81 2.88
C LEU A 54 18.06 2.41 3.69
N ALA A 55 17.76 3.52 4.34
CA ALA A 55 18.63 4.17 5.32
C ALA A 55 17.84 4.47 6.59
N LEU A 56 18.28 3.91 7.73
CA LEU A 56 17.74 4.19 9.05
C LEU A 56 18.73 5.07 9.80
N GLN A 57 18.26 6.18 10.34
CA GLN A 57 19.09 7.14 11.08
C GLN A 57 18.46 7.51 12.42
N PRO A 58 19.23 7.56 13.50
CA PRO A 58 18.74 8.06 14.78
C PRO A 58 18.27 9.52 14.62
N ARG A 59 17.05 9.81 15.10
CA ARG A 59 16.49 11.16 15.10
C ARG A 59 15.75 11.42 16.41
N GLY A 60 16.39 12.23 17.28
CA GLY A 60 15.86 12.47 18.64
C GLY A 60 15.78 11.17 19.45
N ALA A 61 14.59 10.84 19.98
CA ALA A 61 14.34 9.59 20.70
C ALA A 61 13.95 8.42 19.77
N GLY A 62 13.77 8.70 18.49
CA GLY A 62 13.29 7.73 17.47
C GLY A 62 14.29 7.47 16.36
N ILE A 63 13.78 6.87 15.30
CA ILE A 63 14.51 6.49 14.08
C ILE A 63 13.77 7.09 12.88
N ALA A 64 14.49 7.74 11.97
CA ALA A 64 14.01 8.10 10.66
C ALA A 64 14.40 6.98 9.66
N LEU A 65 13.44 6.49 8.89
CA LEU A 65 13.64 5.59 7.77
C LEU A 65 13.45 6.39 6.49
N THR A 66 14.45 6.40 5.62
CA THR A 66 14.31 6.85 4.23
C THR A 66 14.49 5.62 3.33
N ALA A 67 13.59 5.41 2.39
CA ALA A 67 13.67 4.29 1.46
C ALA A 67 13.35 4.70 0.04
N THR A 68 14.11 4.17 -0.92
CA THR A 68 13.82 4.24 -2.35
C THR A 68 13.51 2.83 -2.83
N TRP A 69 12.35 2.63 -3.42
CA TRP A 69 11.91 1.31 -3.84
C TRP A 69 11.48 1.27 -5.30
N THR A 70 11.53 0.09 -5.90
CA THR A 70 11.07 -0.19 -7.27
C THR A 70 10.38 -1.55 -7.31
N ALA A 71 9.31 -1.64 -8.10
CA ALA A 71 8.59 -2.89 -8.34
C ALA A 71 8.16 -3.00 -9.81
N GLU A 72 8.05 -4.23 -10.31
CA GLU A 72 7.41 -4.55 -11.58
C GLU A 72 6.20 -5.42 -11.30
N VAL A 73 4.99 -4.91 -11.59
CA VAL A 73 3.70 -5.55 -11.29
C VAL A 73 2.96 -5.87 -12.58
N VAL A 74 2.15 -6.93 -12.54
CA VAL A 74 1.21 -7.30 -13.60
C VAL A 74 -0.20 -7.30 -13.03
N GLN A 75 -1.09 -6.53 -13.64
CA GLN A 75 -2.50 -6.44 -13.27
C GLN A 75 -3.37 -6.70 -14.50
N ASP A 76 -4.61 -7.14 -14.29
CA ASP A 76 -5.54 -7.31 -15.40
C ASP A 76 -6.19 -5.96 -15.74
N CYS A 77 -6.21 -5.60 -17.03
CA CYS A 77 -6.92 -4.43 -17.52
C CYS A 77 -8.41 -4.51 -17.14
N VAL A 78 -8.95 -3.47 -16.49
CA VAL A 78 -10.37 -3.47 -16.06
C VAL A 78 -11.37 -3.48 -17.22
N VAL A 79 -10.93 -3.25 -18.46
CA VAL A 79 -11.81 -3.25 -19.65
C VAL A 79 -11.68 -4.53 -20.46
N THR A 80 -10.46 -5.04 -20.68
CA THR A 80 -10.20 -6.16 -21.60
C THR A 80 -9.79 -7.45 -20.90
N LEU A 81 -9.43 -7.38 -19.62
CA LEU A 81 -8.81 -8.46 -18.84
C LEU A 81 -7.44 -8.90 -19.37
N ASP A 82 -6.86 -8.16 -20.30
CA ASP A 82 -5.49 -8.40 -20.75
C ASP A 82 -4.49 -7.99 -19.66
N PRO A 83 -3.33 -8.65 -19.56
CA PRO A 83 -2.30 -8.26 -18.62
C PRO A 83 -1.70 -6.89 -18.96
N VAL A 84 -1.57 -6.04 -17.95
CA VAL A 84 -0.89 -4.75 -17.98
C VAL A 84 0.32 -4.84 -17.08
N VAL A 85 1.50 -4.62 -17.65
CA VAL A 85 2.77 -4.58 -16.91
C VAL A 85 3.07 -3.13 -16.56
N SER A 86 3.34 -2.83 -15.30
CA SER A 86 3.67 -1.51 -14.80
C SER A 86 4.94 -1.55 -13.96
N GLU A 87 5.81 -0.56 -14.16
CA GLU A 87 6.92 -0.28 -13.27
C GLU A 87 6.48 0.81 -12.28
N LEU A 88 6.59 0.50 -11.00
CA LEU A 88 6.26 1.39 -9.88
C LEU A 88 7.54 1.66 -9.09
N GLY A 89 7.60 2.83 -8.46
CA GLY A 89 8.70 3.16 -7.58
C GLY A 89 8.57 4.58 -7.06
N ASP A 90 9.08 4.79 -5.85
CA ASP A 90 9.07 6.08 -5.19
C ASP A 90 10.14 6.12 -4.09
N THR A 91 10.27 7.28 -3.47
CA THR A 91 11.07 7.49 -2.26
C THR A 91 10.14 7.99 -1.16
N PHE A 92 10.19 7.35 0.00
CA PHE A 92 9.40 7.75 1.16
C PHE A 92 10.25 7.93 2.41
N GLU A 93 9.72 8.66 3.36
CA GLU A 93 10.27 8.83 4.68
C GLU A 93 9.22 8.49 5.74
N LEU A 94 9.62 7.71 6.75
CA LEU A 94 8.82 7.41 7.92
C LEU A 94 9.61 7.72 9.19
N ALA A 95 8.90 8.19 10.22
CA ALA A 95 9.47 8.39 11.54
C ALA A 95 8.95 7.29 12.48
N TYR A 96 9.85 6.65 13.20
CA TYR A 96 9.54 5.68 14.23
C TYR A 96 9.93 6.23 15.60
N GLY A 97 9.05 6.05 16.59
CA GLY A 97 9.26 6.56 17.94
C GLY A 97 8.81 5.61 19.04
N PRO A 98 9.05 5.97 20.32
CA PRO A 98 8.51 5.23 21.46
C PRO A 98 6.98 5.16 21.38
N ALA A 99 6.40 4.01 21.73
CA ALA A 99 4.95 3.78 21.66
C ALA A 99 4.13 4.85 22.43
N ALA A 100 4.65 5.33 23.56
CA ALA A 100 4.00 6.38 24.35
C ALA A 100 3.88 7.73 23.62
N GLU A 101 4.84 8.06 22.74
CA GLU A 101 4.80 9.29 21.91
C GLU A 101 3.82 9.13 20.76
N ALA A 102 3.77 7.93 20.15
CA ALA A 102 2.81 7.61 19.09
C ALA A 102 1.37 7.63 19.60
N GLU A 103 1.10 7.05 20.78
CA GLU A 103 -0.22 7.07 21.42
C GLU A 103 -0.66 8.50 21.80
N ALA A 104 0.23 9.31 22.36
CA ALA A 104 -0.07 10.69 22.72
C ALA A 104 -0.37 11.56 21.48
N ALA A 105 0.27 11.30 20.35
CA ALA A 105 0.03 12.00 19.10
C ALA A 105 -1.28 11.57 18.43
N ALA A 106 -1.72 10.32 18.59
CA ALA A 106 -2.98 9.83 18.04
C ALA A 106 -4.22 10.44 18.71
N GLU A 107 -4.10 11.00 19.93
CA GLU A 107 -5.18 11.70 20.64
C GLU A 107 -5.32 13.19 20.26
N ILE A 108 -4.38 13.73 19.47
CA ILE A 108 -4.42 15.13 19.03
C ILE A 108 -5.29 15.21 17.76
N GLU A 109 -6.27 16.14 17.76
CA GLU A 109 -7.02 16.48 16.53
C GLU A 109 -6.03 16.80 15.40
N LEU A 110 -6.23 16.13 14.24
CA LEU A 110 -5.40 16.30 13.05
C LEU A 110 -5.43 17.76 12.58
N ASP A 111 -4.42 18.50 12.95
CA ASP A 111 -4.13 19.81 12.36
C ASP A 111 -3.27 19.54 11.11
N LEU A 112 -3.73 20.01 9.94
CA LEU A 112 -3.09 19.78 8.65
C LEU A 112 -1.65 20.35 8.58
N ASP A 113 -1.26 21.19 9.53
CA ASP A 113 0.06 21.80 9.60
C ASP A 113 1.01 21.06 10.57
N VAL A 114 0.57 20.00 11.24
CA VAL A 114 1.39 19.18 12.15
C VAL A 114 1.94 17.98 11.40
N ALA A 115 3.24 17.72 11.54
CA ALA A 115 3.88 16.53 10.96
C ALA A 115 3.20 15.25 11.49
N ASP A 116 3.07 14.23 10.64
CA ASP A 116 2.50 12.94 11.00
C ASP A 116 3.18 12.37 12.25
N PRO A 117 2.39 11.77 13.17
CA PRO A 117 2.94 11.14 14.36
C PRO A 117 3.88 9.99 13.99
N PRO A 118 4.94 9.75 14.80
CA PRO A 118 5.84 8.65 14.52
C PRO A 118 5.13 7.31 14.68
N GLU A 119 5.46 6.36 13.83
CA GLU A 119 5.04 4.97 13.97
C GLU A 119 5.63 4.34 15.24
N PRO A 120 4.89 3.50 15.99
CA PRO A 120 5.38 2.91 17.21
C PRO A 120 6.47 1.87 16.94
N ILE A 121 7.56 1.92 17.72
CA ILE A 121 8.57 0.87 17.74
C ILE A 121 8.06 -0.27 18.62
N GLU A 122 7.63 -1.38 18.02
CA GLU A 122 7.13 -2.55 18.71
C GLU A 122 8.25 -3.55 19.01
N GLY A 123 8.38 -3.95 20.29
CA GLY A 123 9.39 -4.96 20.71
C GLY A 123 10.83 -4.57 20.38
N GLY A 124 11.14 -3.28 20.20
CA GLY A 124 12.48 -2.78 19.84
C GLY A 124 12.89 -3.09 18.41
N ARG A 125 11.93 -3.33 17.51
CA ARG A 125 12.15 -3.68 16.10
C ARG A 125 11.32 -2.79 15.18
N ILE A 126 11.83 -2.60 13.97
CA ILE A 126 11.15 -1.94 12.86
C ILE A 126 11.13 -2.92 11.70
N ASP A 127 9.96 -3.28 11.18
CA ASP A 127 9.86 -4.13 10.00
C ASP A 127 9.90 -3.27 8.73
N VAL A 128 11.10 -3.10 8.18
CA VAL A 128 11.32 -2.27 6.99
C VAL A 128 10.77 -2.93 5.71
N GLY A 129 10.57 -4.25 5.71
CA GLY A 129 9.95 -4.96 4.60
C GLY A 129 8.47 -4.64 4.49
N GLU A 130 7.74 -4.66 5.63
CA GLU A 130 6.32 -4.30 5.64
C GLU A 130 6.13 -2.83 5.25
N ALA A 131 6.96 -1.91 5.72
CA ALA A 131 6.92 -0.50 5.31
C ALA A 131 7.02 -0.33 3.78
N VAL A 132 7.88 -1.10 3.10
CA VAL A 132 7.98 -1.08 1.63
C VAL A 132 6.73 -1.67 0.98
N VAL A 133 6.16 -2.73 1.53
CA VAL A 133 4.92 -3.36 1.00
C VAL A 133 3.71 -2.43 1.13
N GLU A 134 3.61 -1.66 2.20
CA GLU A 134 2.57 -0.65 2.38
C GLU A 134 2.67 0.45 1.31
N GLN A 135 3.88 0.94 1.02
CA GLN A 135 4.08 1.92 -0.05
C GLN A 135 3.77 1.35 -1.43
N LEU A 136 4.16 0.10 -1.69
CA LEU A 136 3.75 -0.59 -2.91
C LEU A 136 2.22 -0.67 -3.03
N ALA A 137 1.53 -1.05 -1.94
CA ALA A 137 0.07 -1.15 -1.94
C ALA A 137 -0.62 0.19 -2.26
N LEU A 138 -0.06 1.31 -1.77
CA LEU A 138 -0.57 2.66 -2.06
C LEU A 138 -0.32 3.10 -3.51
N ALA A 139 0.74 2.60 -4.15
CA ALA A 139 1.12 2.96 -5.51
C ALA A 139 0.43 2.12 -6.60
N ILE A 140 -0.18 0.99 -6.24
CA ILE A 140 -0.91 0.13 -7.19
C ILE A 140 -2.13 0.87 -7.74
N ASP A 141 -2.25 0.91 -9.08
CA ASP A 141 -3.45 1.48 -9.72
C ASP A 141 -4.66 0.58 -9.44
N PRO A 142 -5.72 1.09 -8.79
CA PRO A 142 -6.93 0.30 -8.53
C PRO A 142 -7.76 0.01 -9.79
N TYR A 143 -7.50 0.71 -10.91
CA TYR A 143 -8.23 0.57 -12.18
C TYR A 143 -7.29 0.51 -13.39
N PRO A 144 -6.37 -0.47 -13.45
CA PRO A 144 -5.36 -0.52 -14.49
C PRO A 144 -6.00 -0.65 -15.88
N ARG A 145 -5.50 0.13 -16.82
CA ARG A 145 -5.98 0.12 -18.21
C ARG A 145 -4.81 -0.04 -19.18
N LYS A 146 -5.01 -0.92 -20.15
CA LYS A 146 -4.08 -1.03 -21.27
C LYS A 146 -4.10 0.27 -22.09
N PRO A 147 -2.96 0.80 -22.53
CA PRO A 147 -2.92 2.00 -23.35
C PRO A 147 -3.79 1.85 -24.60
N GLY A 148 -4.58 2.90 -24.90
CA GLY A 148 -5.43 2.94 -26.09
C GLY A 148 -6.74 2.17 -26.01
N VAL A 149 -7.09 1.60 -24.83
CA VAL A 149 -8.37 0.92 -24.62
C VAL A 149 -9.40 1.92 -24.09
N GLU A 150 -10.53 2.03 -24.80
CA GLU A 150 -11.70 2.77 -24.36
C GLU A 150 -12.84 1.80 -24.05
N PHE A 151 -13.58 2.07 -22.97
CA PHE A 151 -14.80 1.35 -22.69
C PHE A 151 -15.89 1.80 -23.66
N VAL A 152 -16.31 0.91 -24.53
CA VAL A 152 -17.49 1.13 -25.38
C VAL A 152 -18.66 0.44 -24.69
N PRO A 153 -19.63 1.20 -24.16
CA PRO A 153 -20.82 0.58 -23.57
C PRO A 153 -21.53 -0.25 -24.65
N PRO A 154 -22.08 -1.42 -24.30
CA PRO A 154 -22.92 -2.19 -25.23
C PRO A 154 -24.02 -1.25 -25.72
N ALA A 155 -24.30 -1.32 -27.04
CA ALA A 155 -25.44 -0.60 -27.58
C ALA A 155 -26.68 -1.03 -26.78
N ASP A 156 -27.46 -0.04 -26.28
CA ASP A 156 -28.71 -0.32 -25.59
C ASP A 156 -29.66 -1.05 -26.57
N GLU A 157 -29.52 -2.35 -26.67
CA GLU A 157 -30.54 -3.23 -27.28
C GLU A 157 -31.73 -3.46 -26.33
N THR A 158 -31.86 -2.59 -25.35
CA THR A 158 -33.06 -2.58 -24.52
C THR A 158 -34.12 -1.75 -25.24
N GLU A 159 -34.79 -2.40 -26.23
CA GLU A 159 -36.20 -2.11 -26.40
C GLU A 159 -36.84 -2.11 -25.00
N MET A 160 -37.29 -0.94 -24.60
CA MET A 160 -38.12 -0.59 -23.46
C MET A 160 -38.65 -1.83 -22.67
N GLN A 161 -37.80 -2.52 -21.91
CA GLN A 161 -38.33 -3.21 -20.74
C GLN A 161 -38.79 -2.09 -19.82
N GLU A 162 -40.10 -2.05 -19.57
CA GLU A 162 -40.73 -1.08 -18.69
C GLU A 162 -39.92 -1.02 -17.38
N ASN A 163 -39.23 0.11 -17.19
CA ASN A 163 -38.46 0.33 -15.98
C ASN A 163 -39.41 0.13 -14.79
N PRO A 164 -39.24 -0.92 -13.94
CA PRO A 164 -40.14 -1.20 -12.83
C PRO A 164 -40.25 -0.01 -11.86
N PHE A 165 -39.32 0.95 -11.93
CA PHE A 165 -39.34 2.18 -11.16
C PHE A 165 -40.03 3.35 -11.88
N ALA A 166 -40.49 3.19 -13.12
CA ALA A 166 -41.22 4.25 -13.84
C ALA A 166 -42.50 4.70 -13.08
N ALA A 167 -43.10 3.77 -12.33
CA ALA A 167 -44.25 4.06 -11.47
C ALA A 167 -43.95 5.10 -10.36
N LEU A 168 -42.68 5.23 -9.94
CA LEU A 168 -42.26 6.22 -8.92
C LEU A 168 -42.22 7.65 -9.46
N GLY A 169 -42.16 7.83 -10.78
CA GLY A 169 -42.24 9.15 -11.44
C GLY A 169 -43.56 9.87 -11.15
N GLY A 170 -44.66 9.13 -10.96
CA GLY A 170 -45.97 9.66 -10.63
C GLY A 170 -46.11 10.19 -9.20
N LEU A 171 -45.21 9.83 -8.28
CA LEU A 171 -45.20 10.30 -6.90
C LEU A 171 -44.61 11.70 -6.69
N LYS A 172 -43.86 12.22 -7.67
CA LYS A 172 -43.17 13.53 -7.61
C LYS A 172 -44.08 14.71 -7.85
N GLY A 173 -45.35 14.50 -8.23
CA GLY A 173 -46.32 15.54 -8.62
C GLY A 173 -47.41 15.85 -7.59
N ARG A 174 -47.40 15.33 -6.37
CA ARG A 174 -48.36 15.66 -5.32
C ARG A 174 -47.70 16.50 -4.22
N ARG A 175 -47.69 17.78 -4.43
CA ARG A 175 -47.66 18.82 -3.40
C ARG A 175 -48.83 19.73 -3.57
#